data_7cbf087ad18682cded9719a1ed771db1
#
_entry.id   7cbf087ad18682cded9719a1ed771db1
#
_cell.length_a   1.000
_cell.length_b   1.000
_cell.length_c   1.000
_cell.angle_alpha   90.00
_cell.angle_beta   90.00
_cell.angle_gamma   90.00
#
_symmetry.space_group_name_H-M   'P 1'
#
loop_
_entity.id
_entity.type
_entity.pdbx_description
1 polymer ?
#
loop_
_entity_poly.entity_id
_entity_poly.type
_entity_poly.pdbx_seq_one_letter_code
_entity_poly.pdbx_strand_id
1 'polypeptide(L)'
;GLTFWCWRILMWIPQILDKTSSYDDLVTGKIPALIIPGVLSKIDCTSTCSKILNISKINRTSIKFGTSLSSHIYEKSKYFSNAQKSNKILKNLFLNNFSPLTLMRQKISKLSEKKIYTATENDRFYSDAVIRIHGNDNSVHLHRDNSNFEMCDYNVSQIKNQLSAILYLQSPVKGGELTIFHKMWNKKDEMM
;
A
#
# COMPACT_ATOMS: atom_id res chain seq x y z
N GLY A 1 12.96 42.27 28.34
CA GLY A 1 13.10 41.35 27.24
C GLY A 1 11.96 40.33 27.26
N LEU A 2 10.99 40.49 26.35
CA LEU A 2 9.91 39.50 26.15
C LEU A 2 10.48 38.38 25.30
N THR A 3 10.76 37.21 25.91
CA THR A 3 11.10 35.99 25.23
C THR A 3 9.80 35.39 24.66
N PHE A 4 9.58 35.56 23.36
CA PHE A 4 8.55 34.82 22.63
C PHE A 4 8.95 33.36 22.55
N TRP A 5 8.32 32.50 23.33
CA TRP A 5 8.33 31.04 23.12
C TRP A 5 7.46 30.76 21.92
N CYS A 6 8.08 30.62 20.75
CA CYS A 6 7.40 30.09 19.56
C CYS A 6 7.16 28.63 19.80
N TRP A 7 5.97 28.27 20.23
CA TRP A 7 5.51 26.87 20.21
C TRP A 7 5.36 26.45 18.74
N ARG A 8 6.39 25.82 18.18
CA ARG A 8 6.20 25.04 16.96
C ARG A 8 5.26 23.89 17.32
N ILE A 9 3.98 24.07 17.05
CA ILE A 9 3.05 22.95 16.95
C ILE A 9 3.57 22.13 15.78
N LEU A 10 4.24 21.02 16.07
CA LEU A 10 4.63 20.04 15.08
C LEU A 10 3.33 19.41 14.57
N MET A 11 2.80 19.98 13.49
CA MET A 11 1.64 19.41 12.84
C MET A 11 2.04 18.09 12.19
N TRP A 12 1.33 17.02 12.51
CA TRP A 12 1.49 15.70 11.91
C TRP A 12 0.77 15.68 10.56
N ILE A 13 1.45 16.13 9.51
CA ILE A 13 0.89 16.32 8.16
C ILE A 13 1.69 15.50 7.14
N PRO A 14 1.04 15.00 6.07
CA PRO A 14 1.73 14.39 4.95
C PRO A 14 2.71 15.38 4.31
N GLN A 15 3.85 14.87 3.86
CA GLN A 15 4.84 15.66 3.13
C GLN A 15 4.85 15.28 1.66
N ILE A 16 4.97 16.28 0.79
CA ILE A 16 5.30 16.05 -0.62
C ILE A 16 6.80 15.78 -0.69
N LEU A 17 7.17 14.68 -1.37
CA LEU A 17 8.57 14.29 -1.50
C LEU A 17 9.39 15.38 -2.19
N ASP A 18 10.39 15.88 -1.49
CA ASP A 18 11.39 16.82 -1.96
C ASP A 18 12.80 16.42 -1.47
N LYS A 19 13.77 17.32 -1.63
CA LYS A 19 15.16 17.07 -1.20
C LYS A 19 15.34 16.98 0.32
N THR A 20 14.39 17.49 1.10
CA THR A 20 14.45 17.52 2.56
C THR A 20 13.65 16.39 3.21
N SER A 21 12.85 15.69 2.43
CA SER A 21 12.01 14.59 2.90
C SER A 21 12.85 13.39 3.31
N SER A 22 12.54 12.83 4.47
CA SER A 22 13.25 11.70 5.03
C SER A 22 12.38 10.44 5.06
N TYR A 23 12.93 9.34 4.54
CA TYR A 23 12.33 8.02 4.71
C TYR A 23 12.25 7.60 6.18
N ASP A 24 13.23 8.00 6.98
CA ASP A 24 13.26 7.69 8.41
C ASP A 24 12.16 8.42 9.17
N ASP A 25 11.77 9.63 8.77
CA ASP A 25 10.65 10.34 9.38
C ASP A 25 9.31 9.62 9.13
N LEU A 26 9.16 8.97 7.98
CA LEU A 26 8.02 8.09 7.70
C LEU A 26 8.06 6.83 8.56
N VAL A 27 9.21 6.15 8.62
CA VAL A 27 9.38 4.89 9.39
C VAL A 27 9.20 5.11 10.88
N THR A 28 9.65 6.24 11.39
CA THR A 28 9.53 6.60 12.82
C THR A 28 8.17 7.22 13.18
N GLY A 29 7.31 7.45 12.19
CA GLY A 29 5.97 8.02 12.41
C GLY A 29 5.97 9.52 12.72
N LYS A 30 7.06 10.24 12.48
CA LYS A 30 7.08 11.71 12.59
C LYS A 30 6.15 12.38 11.59
N ILE A 31 5.99 11.76 10.42
CA ILE A 31 5.03 12.15 9.39
C ILE A 31 4.10 10.98 9.07
N PRO A 32 2.82 11.25 8.73
CA PRO A 32 1.86 10.19 8.40
C PRO A 32 2.10 9.55 7.04
N ALA A 33 2.61 10.30 6.07
CA ALA A 33 2.81 9.86 4.71
C ALA A 33 3.82 10.71 3.95
N LEU A 34 4.45 10.10 2.94
CA LEU A 34 5.17 10.76 1.86
C LEU A 34 4.34 10.67 0.58
N ILE A 35 4.06 11.80 -0.03
CA ILE A 35 3.32 11.91 -1.28
C ILE A 35 4.32 12.12 -2.40
N ILE A 36 4.31 11.23 -3.39
CA ILE A 36 5.20 11.30 -4.57
C ILE A 36 4.34 11.60 -5.79
N PRO A 37 4.22 12.87 -6.20
CA PRO A 37 3.43 13.23 -7.36
C PRO A 37 4.12 12.81 -8.66
N GLY A 38 3.32 12.58 -9.70
CA GLY A 38 3.83 12.34 -11.05
C GLY A 38 4.63 11.06 -11.23
N VAL A 39 4.39 10.03 -10.40
CA VAL A 39 5.04 8.70 -10.56
C VAL A 39 4.72 8.09 -11.91
N LEU A 40 3.49 8.28 -12.40
CA LEU A 40 3.01 7.88 -13.71
C LEU A 40 2.57 9.11 -14.50
N SER A 41 2.75 9.06 -15.82
CA SER A 41 2.10 10.01 -16.71
C SER A 41 0.58 9.78 -16.75
N LYS A 42 -0.18 10.79 -17.13
CA LYS A 42 -1.63 10.66 -17.31
C LYS A 42 -1.98 9.59 -18.36
N ILE A 43 -1.19 9.46 -19.40
CA ILE A 43 -1.36 8.45 -20.45
C ILE A 43 -1.15 7.05 -19.88
N ASP A 44 -0.10 6.84 -19.08
CA ASP A 44 0.17 5.56 -18.46
C ASP A 44 -0.90 5.18 -17.43
N CYS A 45 -1.41 6.14 -16.65
CA CYS A 45 -2.54 5.92 -15.76
C CYS A 45 -3.77 5.45 -16.52
N THR A 46 -4.15 6.15 -17.60
CA THR A 46 -5.31 5.81 -18.44
C THR A 46 -5.16 4.43 -19.08
N SER A 47 -3.99 4.16 -19.65
CA SER A 47 -3.67 2.86 -20.26
C SER A 47 -3.75 1.73 -19.24
N THR A 48 -3.17 1.93 -18.05
CA THR A 48 -3.19 0.96 -16.96
C THR A 48 -4.62 0.69 -16.48
N CYS A 49 -5.42 1.75 -16.26
CA CYS A 49 -6.83 1.61 -15.89
C CYS A 49 -7.62 0.82 -16.93
N SER A 50 -7.44 1.11 -18.22
CA SER A 50 -8.12 0.39 -19.30
C SER A 50 -7.81 -1.10 -19.30
N LYS A 51 -6.54 -1.47 -19.10
CA LYS A 51 -6.13 -2.88 -19.00
C LYS A 51 -6.78 -3.60 -17.80
N ILE A 52 -6.78 -2.94 -16.63
CA ILE A 52 -7.39 -3.48 -15.41
C ILE A 52 -8.89 -3.68 -15.60
N LEU A 53 -9.59 -2.68 -16.16
CA LEU A 53 -11.02 -2.73 -16.40
C LEU A 53 -11.41 -3.82 -17.42
N ASN A 54 -10.59 -4.04 -18.45
CA ASN A 54 -10.84 -5.10 -19.43
C ASN A 54 -10.78 -6.48 -18.80
N ILE A 55 -9.81 -6.75 -17.91
CA ILE A 55 -9.73 -8.01 -17.17
C ILE A 55 -10.92 -8.17 -16.23
N SER A 56 -11.35 -7.10 -15.54
CA SER A 56 -12.50 -7.14 -14.64
C SER A 56 -13.80 -7.50 -15.36
N LYS A 57 -13.99 -6.99 -16.57
CA LYS A 57 -15.16 -7.33 -17.41
C LYS A 57 -15.16 -8.79 -17.85
N ILE A 58 -14.00 -9.33 -18.20
CA ILE A 58 -13.85 -10.72 -18.65
C ILE A 58 -14.15 -11.69 -17.51
N ASN A 59 -13.66 -11.41 -16.33
CA ASN A 59 -13.76 -12.32 -15.19
C ASN A 59 -15.06 -12.17 -14.38
N ARG A 60 -15.90 -11.17 -14.68
CA ARG A 60 -17.12 -10.82 -13.92
C ARG A 60 -16.91 -10.74 -12.40
N THR A 61 -15.66 -10.67 -11.96
CA THR A 61 -15.29 -10.77 -10.56
C THR A 61 -14.82 -9.43 -10.04
N SER A 62 -15.39 -9.10 -8.95
CA SER A 62 -14.97 -8.21 -7.88
C SER A 62 -14.05 -7.03 -8.24
N ILE A 63 -14.40 -5.98 -7.69
CA ILE A 63 -13.74 -4.71 -7.40
C ILE A 63 -12.29 -4.87 -6.88
N LYS A 64 -11.77 -6.10 -6.73
CA LYS A 64 -10.45 -6.39 -6.15
C LYS A 64 -9.73 -7.50 -6.89
N PHE A 65 -8.53 -7.19 -7.41
CA PHE A 65 -7.57 -8.18 -7.92
C PHE A 65 -6.41 -8.31 -6.94
N GLY A 66 -5.96 -9.53 -6.76
CA GLY A 66 -4.95 -9.84 -5.78
C GLY A 66 -5.56 -10.41 -4.50
N THR A 67 -4.71 -10.86 -3.60
CA THR A 67 -5.13 -11.38 -2.30
C THR A 67 -4.40 -10.66 -1.18
N SER A 68 -5.13 -10.34 -0.12
CA SER A 68 -4.56 -9.72 1.08
C SER A 68 -4.41 -10.73 2.19
N LEU A 69 -3.40 -10.56 3.03
CA LEU A 69 -3.18 -11.38 4.21
C LEU A 69 -4.38 -11.33 5.15
N SER A 70 -4.93 -10.15 5.40
CA SER A 70 -6.09 -9.94 6.27
C SER A 70 -7.32 -10.78 5.92
N SER A 71 -7.46 -11.17 4.65
CA SER A 71 -8.54 -12.07 4.22
C SER A 71 -8.26 -13.55 4.49
N HIS A 72 -7.08 -13.91 5.00
CA HIS A 72 -6.62 -15.29 5.13
C HIS A 72 -5.81 -15.53 6.41
N ILE A 73 -6.18 -14.88 7.51
CA ILE A 73 -5.45 -14.96 8.79
C ILE A 73 -5.26 -16.41 9.21
N TYR A 74 -6.29 -17.24 9.07
CA TYR A 74 -6.29 -18.67 9.46
C TYR A 74 -6.20 -19.65 8.28
N GLU A 75 -6.01 -19.15 7.04
CA GLU A 75 -6.05 -19.97 5.83
C GLU A 75 -4.75 -19.82 5.01
N LYS A 76 -3.61 -20.01 5.65
CA LYS A 76 -2.27 -19.77 5.07
C LYS A 76 -2.03 -20.46 3.73
N SER A 77 -2.42 -21.74 3.61
CA SER A 77 -2.25 -22.48 2.35
C SER A 77 -3.10 -21.89 1.23
N LYS A 78 -4.32 -21.49 1.52
CA LYS A 78 -5.23 -20.84 0.58
C LYS A 78 -4.71 -19.46 0.17
N TYR A 79 -4.14 -18.70 1.11
CA TYR A 79 -3.47 -17.45 0.81
C TYR A 79 -2.40 -17.63 -0.27
N PHE A 80 -1.44 -18.53 -0.07
CA PHE A 80 -0.34 -18.74 -1.00
C PHE A 80 -0.80 -19.28 -2.37
N SER A 81 -1.82 -20.14 -2.41
CA SER A 81 -2.45 -20.56 -3.68
C SER A 81 -3.06 -19.37 -4.42
N ASN A 82 -3.76 -18.49 -3.72
CA ASN A 82 -4.34 -17.29 -4.30
C ASN A 82 -3.27 -16.26 -4.69
N ALA A 83 -2.22 -16.09 -3.89
CA ALA A 83 -1.10 -15.21 -4.20
C ALA A 83 -0.38 -15.64 -5.49
N GLN A 84 -0.13 -16.92 -5.67
CA GLN A 84 0.46 -17.47 -6.90
C GLN A 84 -0.38 -17.13 -8.13
N LYS A 85 -1.70 -17.36 -8.07
CA LYS A 85 -2.64 -17.02 -9.15
C LYS A 85 -2.64 -15.50 -9.43
N SER A 86 -2.70 -14.69 -8.37
CA SER A 86 -2.71 -13.22 -8.47
C SER A 86 -1.43 -12.69 -9.09
N ASN A 87 -0.27 -13.16 -8.65
CA ASN A 87 1.02 -12.75 -9.19
C ASN A 87 1.15 -13.11 -10.68
N LYS A 88 0.63 -14.28 -11.10
CA LYS A 88 0.59 -14.68 -12.52
C LYS A 88 -0.28 -13.72 -13.33
N ILE A 89 -1.45 -13.33 -12.83
CA ILE A 89 -2.34 -12.36 -13.48
C ILE A 89 -1.64 -11.00 -13.60
N LEU A 90 -1.06 -10.48 -12.51
CA LEU A 90 -0.34 -9.20 -12.51
C LEU A 90 0.83 -9.20 -13.49
N LYS A 91 1.60 -10.29 -13.52
CA LYS A 91 2.70 -10.45 -14.48
C LYS A 91 2.19 -10.40 -15.92
N ASN A 92 1.14 -11.14 -16.24
CA ASN A 92 0.57 -11.21 -17.58
C ASN A 92 -0.05 -9.85 -18.01
N LEU A 93 -0.69 -9.15 -17.07
CA LEU A 93 -1.32 -7.85 -17.32
C LEU A 93 -0.30 -6.80 -17.82
N PHE A 94 0.94 -6.89 -17.33
CA PHE A 94 2.02 -5.95 -17.66
C PHE A 94 3.16 -6.59 -18.47
N LEU A 95 2.95 -7.80 -18.98
CA LEU A 95 3.93 -8.47 -19.84
C LEU A 95 4.18 -7.63 -21.09
N ASN A 96 5.46 -7.44 -21.45
CA ASN A 96 5.92 -6.62 -22.59
C ASN A 96 5.50 -5.14 -22.54
N ASN A 97 5.05 -4.65 -21.39
CA ASN A 97 4.62 -3.29 -21.21
C ASN A 97 5.21 -2.69 -19.93
N PHE A 98 5.01 -1.40 -19.78
CA PHE A 98 5.29 -0.69 -18.56
C PHE A 98 4.53 -1.32 -17.37
N SER A 99 5.26 -1.60 -16.29
CA SER A 99 4.70 -2.15 -15.05
C SER A 99 4.67 -1.10 -13.94
N PRO A 100 3.49 -0.64 -13.51
CA PRO A 100 3.37 0.28 -12.38
C PRO A 100 4.01 -0.27 -11.10
N LEU A 101 3.91 -1.57 -10.88
CA LEU A 101 4.51 -2.24 -9.72
C LEU A 101 6.05 -2.16 -9.73
N THR A 102 6.67 -2.38 -10.88
CA THR A 102 8.12 -2.24 -11.04
C THR A 102 8.56 -0.81 -10.74
N LEU A 103 7.82 0.18 -11.25
CA LEU A 103 8.12 1.58 -10.99
C LEU A 103 7.96 1.95 -9.51
N MET A 104 6.91 1.48 -8.85
CA MET A 104 6.74 1.68 -7.41
C MET A 104 7.91 1.10 -6.63
N ARG A 105 8.33 -0.13 -6.92
CA ARG A 105 9.50 -0.76 -6.29
C ARG A 105 10.77 0.04 -6.48
N GLN A 106 11.01 0.56 -7.69
CA GLN A 106 12.17 1.41 -7.97
C GLN A 106 12.13 2.72 -7.17
N LYS A 107 10.97 3.36 -7.08
CA LYS A 107 10.80 4.60 -6.29
C LYS A 107 11.02 4.35 -4.80
N ILE A 108 10.43 3.29 -4.25
CA ILE A 108 10.61 2.92 -2.84
C ILE A 108 12.08 2.51 -2.57
N SER A 109 12.70 1.76 -3.48
CA SER A 109 14.11 1.37 -3.36
C SER A 109 15.04 2.59 -3.32
N LYS A 110 14.80 3.58 -4.19
CA LYS A 110 15.55 4.83 -4.20
C LYS A 110 15.35 5.64 -2.93
N LEU A 111 14.12 5.70 -2.42
CA LEU A 111 13.77 6.46 -1.22
C LEU A 111 14.35 5.84 0.05
N SER A 112 14.29 4.52 0.15
CA SER A 112 14.75 3.77 1.33
C SER A 112 16.22 3.35 1.28
N GLU A 113 16.88 3.55 0.14
CA GLU A 113 18.23 3.02 -0.16
C GLU A 113 18.34 1.51 0.00
N LYS A 114 17.20 0.81 -0.07
CA LYS A 114 17.10 -0.64 0.11
C LYS A 114 16.59 -1.29 -1.17
N LYS A 115 17.04 -2.52 -1.40
CA LYS A 115 16.51 -3.33 -2.48
C LYS A 115 15.15 -3.92 -2.09
N ILE A 116 14.16 -3.78 -2.97
CA ILE A 116 12.79 -4.19 -2.72
C ILE A 116 12.49 -5.48 -3.49
N TYR A 117 12.01 -6.50 -2.79
CA TYR A 117 11.66 -7.80 -3.34
C TYR A 117 10.24 -8.20 -2.97
N THR A 118 9.70 -9.16 -3.71
CA THR A 118 8.54 -9.91 -3.23
C THR A 118 9.00 -10.81 -2.07
N ALA A 119 8.34 -10.73 -0.94
CA ALA A 119 8.60 -11.61 0.19
C ALA A 119 8.30 -13.07 -0.17
N THR A 120 9.06 -13.99 0.44
CA THR A 120 8.88 -15.43 0.27
C THR A 120 8.80 -16.15 1.61
N GLU A 121 8.13 -17.28 1.61
CA GLU A 121 8.05 -18.17 2.75
C GLU A 121 7.94 -19.62 2.27
N ASN A 122 8.92 -20.46 2.62
CA ASN A 122 9.01 -21.85 2.17
C ASN A 122 8.83 -21.97 0.65
N ASP A 123 9.64 -21.21 -0.10
CA ASP A 123 9.63 -21.11 -1.57
C ASP A 123 8.32 -20.64 -2.21
N ARG A 124 7.39 -20.14 -1.42
CA ARG A 124 6.13 -19.53 -1.87
C ARG A 124 6.21 -18.03 -1.82
N PHE A 125 5.81 -17.36 -2.89
CA PHE A 125 5.78 -15.90 -2.96
C PHE A 125 4.51 -15.33 -2.32
N TYR A 126 4.66 -14.28 -1.55
CA TYR A 126 3.54 -13.44 -1.14
C TYR A 126 2.91 -12.73 -2.35
N SER A 127 1.70 -12.22 -2.18
CA SER A 127 1.04 -11.42 -3.21
C SER A 127 1.81 -10.12 -3.45
N ASP A 128 2.12 -9.85 -4.71
CA ASP A 128 2.91 -8.67 -5.11
C ASP A 128 2.18 -7.36 -4.88
N ALA A 129 0.88 -7.35 -5.14
CA ALA A 129 0.04 -6.19 -4.97
C ALA A 129 -1.45 -6.57 -4.93
N VAL A 130 -2.26 -5.65 -4.47
CA VAL A 130 -3.71 -5.68 -4.56
C VAL A 130 -4.17 -4.48 -5.37
N ILE A 131 -4.91 -4.71 -6.46
CA ILE A 131 -5.57 -3.67 -7.22
C ILE A 131 -7.00 -3.55 -6.70
N ARG A 132 -7.42 -2.35 -6.35
CA ARG A 132 -8.78 -2.06 -5.90
C ARG A 132 -9.47 -1.11 -6.85
N ILE A 133 -10.70 -1.43 -7.23
CA ILE A 133 -11.59 -0.56 -7.99
C ILE A 133 -12.73 -0.19 -7.04
N HIS A 134 -12.79 1.07 -6.67
CA HIS A 134 -13.87 1.59 -5.83
C HIS A 134 -14.98 2.15 -6.73
N GLY A 135 -16.20 1.64 -6.54
CA GLY A 135 -17.41 2.22 -7.15
C GLY A 135 -17.94 3.37 -6.31
N ASN A 136 -19.05 3.94 -6.76
CA ASN A 136 -19.76 4.98 -6.01
C ASN A 136 -20.23 4.40 -4.66
N ASP A 137 -20.19 5.24 -3.63
CA ASP A 137 -20.63 4.93 -2.26
C ASP A 137 -19.83 3.80 -1.55
N ASN A 138 -18.73 3.36 -2.14
CA ASN A 138 -17.83 2.40 -1.48
C ASN A 138 -16.85 3.11 -0.57
N SER A 139 -16.83 2.72 0.69
CA SER A 139 -15.84 3.16 1.66
C SER A 139 -14.99 1.99 2.18
N VAL A 140 -13.80 2.29 2.61
CA VAL A 140 -12.96 1.35 3.36
C VAL A 140 -13.10 1.74 4.83
N HIS A 141 -13.59 0.80 5.63
CA HIS A 141 -13.75 1.03 7.06
C HIS A 141 -12.42 1.33 7.75
N LEU A 142 -12.50 2.02 8.88
CA LEU A 142 -11.33 2.22 9.74
C LEU A 142 -10.70 0.86 10.07
N HIS A 143 -9.42 0.74 9.77
CA HIS A 143 -8.64 -0.47 10.03
C HIS A 143 -7.19 -0.08 10.31
N ARG A 144 -6.41 -1.05 10.71
CA ARG A 144 -4.96 -0.96 10.78
C ARG A 144 -4.35 -2.07 9.96
N ASP A 145 -3.15 -1.83 9.46
CA ASP A 145 -2.30 -2.85 8.86
C ASP A 145 -1.21 -3.23 9.87
N ASN A 146 -1.35 -4.34 10.56
CA ASN A 146 -0.40 -4.79 11.57
C ASN A 146 -0.11 -6.29 11.43
N SER A 147 0.73 -6.64 10.46
CA SER A 147 1.10 -8.04 10.21
C SER A 147 1.86 -8.69 11.38
N ASN A 148 2.59 -7.89 12.16
CA ASN A 148 3.31 -8.40 13.34
C ASN A 148 2.36 -8.99 14.39
N PHE A 149 1.18 -8.40 14.56
CA PHE A 149 0.18 -8.85 15.52
C PHE A 149 -0.85 -9.81 14.93
N GLU A 150 -1.32 -9.53 13.72
CA GLU A 150 -2.46 -10.23 13.12
C GLU A 150 -2.05 -11.50 12.37
N MET A 151 -0.80 -11.57 11.87
CA MET A 151 -0.33 -12.64 10.98
C MET A 151 0.63 -13.60 11.67
N CYS A 152 0.29 -14.05 12.89
CA CYS A 152 1.19 -14.85 13.75
C CYS A 152 1.74 -16.10 13.05
N ASP A 153 0.98 -16.72 12.17
CA ASP A 153 1.38 -17.93 11.45
C ASP A 153 2.26 -17.67 10.22
N TYR A 154 2.45 -16.39 9.84
CA TYR A 154 3.22 -16.00 8.67
C TYR A 154 4.58 -15.42 9.05
N ASN A 155 5.62 -15.67 8.22
CA ASN A 155 6.95 -15.11 8.47
C ASN A 155 6.96 -13.58 8.49
N VAL A 156 6.03 -12.92 7.79
CA VAL A 156 5.88 -11.46 7.83
C VAL A 156 5.46 -10.92 9.19
N SER A 157 5.05 -11.76 10.14
CA SER A 157 4.86 -11.34 11.54
C SER A 157 6.15 -10.90 12.24
N GLN A 158 7.31 -11.29 11.70
CA GLN A 158 8.62 -10.96 12.27
C GLN A 158 9.13 -9.57 11.85
N ILE A 159 8.39 -8.82 11.05
CA ILE A 159 8.80 -7.48 10.62
C ILE A 159 8.75 -6.49 11.79
N LYS A 160 9.70 -5.55 11.79
CA LYS A 160 9.74 -4.48 12.80
C LYS A 160 8.89 -3.28 12.41
N ASN A 161 8.88 -2.96 11.13
CA ASN A 161 8.14 -1.82 10.58
C ASN A 161 7.31 -2.29 9.39
N GLN A 162 6.10 -1.79 9.29
CA GLN A 162 5.21 -2.01 8.15
C GLN A 162 4.84 -0.67 7.53
N LEU A 163 4.97 -0.58 6.21
CA LEU A 163 4.57 0.58 5.43
C LEU A 163 3.62 0.13 4.32
N SER A 164 2.60 0.92 4.07
CA SER A 164 1.68 0.72 2.94
C SER A 164 2.04 1.68 1.82
N ALA A 165 2.25 1.16 0.61
CA ALA A 165 2.47 1.96 -0.58
C ALA A 165 1.23 1.91 -1.47
N ILE A 166 0.63 3.05 -1.75
CA ILE A 166 -0.58 3.18 -2.55
C ILE A 166 -0.29 3.98 -3.82
N LEU A 167 -0.66 3.44 -4.96
CA LEU A 167 -0.59 4.14 -6.24
C LEU A 167 -2.01 4.46 -6.72
N TYR A 168 -2.36 5.74 -6.73
CA TYR A 168 -3.62 6.21 -7.29
C TYR A 168 -3.51 6.35 -8.80
N LEU A 169 -4.20 5.48 -9.53
CA LEU A 169 -4.26 5.49 -11.00
C LEU A 169 -5.34 6.42 -11.53
N GLN A 170 -6.43 6.57 -10.77
CA GLN A 170 -7.56 7.43 -11.07
C GLN A 170 -8.12 8.00 -9.79
N SER A 171 -8.33 9.30 -9.75
CA SER A 171 -8.99 9.98 -8.65
C SER A 171 -10.50 10.00 -8.87
N PRO A 172 -11.31 9.90 -7.81
CA PRO A 172 -12.75 10.12 -7.90
C PRO A 172 -13.05 11.59 -8.20
N VAL A 173 -14.24 11.86 -8.71
CA VAL A 173 -14.72 13.25 -8.92
C VAL A 173 -14.99 13.94 -7.58
N LYS A 174 -15.47 13.18 -6.60
CA LYS A 174 -15.79 13.66 -5.24
C LYS A 174 -15.58 12.52 -4.24
N GLY A 175 -15.08 12.84 -3.04
CA GLY A 175 -14.79 11.85 -2.00
C GLY A 175 -13.50 11.06 -2.28
N GLY A 176 -13.36 9.94 -1.59
CA GLY A 176 -12.20 9.03 -1.74
C GLY A 176 -10.95 9.50 -1.00
N GLU A 177 -11.09 10.42 -0.07
CA GLU A 177 -10.02 10.90 0.78
C GLU A 177 -9.51 9.77 1.69
N LEU A 178 -8.18 9.68 1.82
CA LEU A 178 -7.53 8.83 2.80
C LEU A 178 -7.40 9.60 4.11
N THR A 179 -8.00 9.09 5.17
CA THR A 179 -7.84 9.63 6.51
C THR A 179 -6.86 8.78 7.30
N ILE A 180 -5.81 9.40 7.85
CA ILE A 180 -4.82 8.73 8.70
C ILE A 180 -4.93 9.33 10.10
N PHE A 181 -5.15 8.47 11.09
CA PHE A 181 -5.27 8.89 12.48
C PHE A 181 -3.90 8.90 13.16
N HIS A 182 -3.58 9.99 13.87
CA HIS A 182 -2.35 10.09 14.67
C HIS A 182 -2.47 9.29 15.97
N LYS A 183 -2.65 7.98 15.81
CA LYS A 183 -2.70 7.05 16.92
C LYS A 183 -1.98 5.77 16.54
N MET A 184 -0.88 5.49 17.22
CA MET A 184 -0.22 4.20 17.11
C MET A 184 -1.03 3.15 17.86
N TRP A 185 -1.22 2.00 17.23
CA TRP A 185 -1.86 0.86 17.87
C TRP A 185 -1.03 0.35 19.06
N ASN A 186 -1.70 -0.07 20.10
CA ASN A 186 -1.11 -0.85 21.18
C ASN A 186 -2.07 -2.00 21.58
N LYS A 187 -1.53 -3.01 22.28
CA LYS A 187 -2.28 -4.22 22.63
C LYS A 187 -3.55 -3.95 23.45
N LYS A 188 -3.61 -2.85 24.19
CA LYS A 188 -4.79 -2.48 24.99
C LYS A 188 -5.98 -2.07 24.11
N ASP A 189 -5.73 -1.63 22.88
CA ASP A 189 -6.79 -1.24 21.94
C ASP A 189 -7.65 -2.44 21.48
N GLU A 190 -7.18 -3.69 21.71
CA GLU A 190 -7.92 -4.92 21.39
C GLU A 190 -9.00 -5.27 22.43
N MET A 191 -8.91 -4.68 23.61
CA MET A 191 -9.80 -5.03 24.73
C MET A 191 -10.98 -4.06 24.85
N MET A 192 -11.12 -3.14 23.92
CA MET A 192 -12.22 -2.17 23.82
C MET A 192 -13.20 -2.56 22.71
#